data_f3c43816f92976b778b2189d701ecae6
#
_entry.id   f3c43816f92976b778b2189d701ecae6
#
_cell.length_a   1.000
_cell.length_b   1.000
_cell.length_c   1.000
_cell.angle_alpha   90.00
_cell.angle_beta   90.00
_cell.angle_gamma   90.00
#
_symmetry.space_group_name_H-M   'P 1'
#
loop_
_entity.id
_entity.type
_entity.pdbx_description
1 polymer ?
#
loop_
_entity_poly.entity_id
_entity_poly.type
_entity_poly.pdbx_seq_one_letter_code
_entity_poly.pdbx_strand_id
1 'polypeptide(L)'
;MKQLIYIAEDEKNIRETLQRFLENDGYEVCAFETGDALLGALFKRRADLVILDIMMPGTDGLTCCRLIREKDKVPIILLTAKDTEYDYVSGILQGGDDYL
;
A
#
# COMPACT_ATOMS: atom_id res chain seq x y z
N MET A 1 1.77 7.56 -20.84
CA MET A 1 2.01 6.31 -20.09
C MET A 1 1.17 6.29 -18.82
N LYS A 2 0.60 5.14 -18.51
CA LYS A 2 -0.17 4.98 -17.28
C LYS A 2 0.79 4.88 -16.09
N GLN A 3 0.42 5.52 -15.00
CA GLN A 3 1.14 5.36 -13.75
C GLN A 3 0.74 4.02 -13.11
N LEU A 4 1.71 3.36 -12.49
CA LEU A 4 1.54 2.05 -11.88
C LEU A 4 1.34 2.19 -10.38
N ILE A 5 0.24 1.60 -9.89
CA ILE A 5 -0.10 1.59 -8.47
C ILE A 5 -0.10 0.16 -7.97
N TYR A 6 0.61 -0.09 -6.87
CA TYR A 6 0.56 -1.38 -6.18
C TYR A 6 -0.31 -1.24 -4.94
N ILE A 7 -1.18 -2.23 -4.71
CA ILE A 7 -2.08 -2.27 -3.56
C ILE A 7 -1.83 -3.57 -2.81
N ALA A 8 -1.67 -3.49 -1.49
CA ALA A 8 -1.68 -4.67 -0.63
C ALA A 8 -2.87 -4.55 0.32
N GLU A 9 -3.83 -5.45 0.20
CA GLU A 9 -5.06 -5.46 0.97
C GLU A 9 -5.55 -6.90 1.05
N ASP A 10 -5.71 -7.43 2.26
CA ASP A 10 -6.09 -8.83 2.44
C ASP A 10 -7.59 -9.08 2.19
N GLU A 11 -8.44 -8.08 2.39
CA GLU A 11 -9.86 -8.25 2.15
C GLU A 11 -10.19 -8.09 0.67
N LYS A 12 -10.75 -9.15 0.09
CA LYS A 12 -11.00 -9.23 -1.34
C LYS A 12 -11.91 -8.10 -1.85
N ASN A 13 -12.99 -7.81 -1.13
CA ASN A 13 -13.95 -6.80 -1.58
C ASN A 13 -13.33 -5.40 -1.62
N ILE A 14 -12.55 -5.06 -0.62
CA ILE A 14 -11.87 -3.78 -0.57
C ILE A 14 -10.81 -3.71 -1.66
N ARG A 15 -10.03 -4.78 -1.80
CA ARG A 15 -8.96 -4.84 -2.80
C ARG A 15 -9.51 -4.66 -4.22
N GLU A 16 -10.57 -5.39 -4.55
CA GLU A 16 -11.17 -5.31 -5.88
C GLU A 16 -11.84 -3.96 -6.13
N THR A 17 -12.47 -3.39 -5.11
CA THR A 17 -13.10 -2.08 -5.23
C THR A 17 -12.06 -1.00 -5.51
N LEU A 18 -10.95 -1.00 -4.78
CA LEU A 18 -9.88 -0.05 -4.99
C LEU A 18 -9.26 -0.22 -6.38
N GLN A 19 -9.00 -1.46 -6.76
CA GLN A 19 -8.41 -1.73 -8.07
C GLN A 19 -9.30 -1.20 -9.18
N ARG A 20 -10.59 -1.49 -9.12
CA ARG A 20 -11.54 -1.07 -10.15
C ARG A 20 -11.66 0.44 -10.22
N PHE A 21 -11.73 1.08 -9.06
CA PHE A 21 -11.84 2.52 -8.97
C PHE A 21 -10.64 3.21 -9.62
N LEU A 22 -9.44 2.73 -9.30
CA LEU A 22 -8.22 3.34 -9.82
C LEU A 22 -8.02 3.04 -11.30
N GLU A 23 -8.36 1.84 -11.75
CA GLU A 23 -8.28 1.50 -13.17
C GLU A 23 -9.24 2.35 -13.99
N ASN A 24 -10.44 2.62 -13.46
CA ASN A 24 -11.39 3.49 -14.15
C ASN A 24 -10.86 4.91 -14.27
N ASP A 25 -9.97 5.31 -13.38
CA ASP A 25 -9.37 6.65 -13.38
C ASP A 25 -8.12 6.71 -14.25
N GLY A 26 -7.78 5.64 -14.94
CA GLY A 26 -6.69 5.62 -15.90
C GLY A 26 -5.37 5.07 -15.40
N TYR A 27 -5.32 4.50 -14.20
CA TYR A 27 -4.09 3.93 -13.65
C TYR A 27 -3.96 2.46 -14.00
N GLU A 28 -2.72 1.99 -14.08
CA GLU A 28 -2.43 0.57 -14.11
C GLU A 28 -2.28 0.11 -12.65
N VAL A 29 -2.97 -0.98 -12.28
CA VAL A 29 -3.03 -1.41 -10.89
C VAL A 29 -2.64 -2.88 -10.78
N CYS A 30 -1.75 -3.17 -9.83
CA CYS A 30 -1.45 -4.54 -9.42
C CYS A 30 -1.86 -4.68 -7.96
N ALA A 31 -2.78 -5.60 -7.69
CA ALA A 31 -3.32 -5.79 -6.35
C ALA A 31 -2.82 -7.10 -5.76
N PHE A 32 -2.43 -7.07 -4.50
CA PHE A 32 -1.85 -8.20 -3.79
C PHE A 32 -2.62 -8.45 -2.51
N GLU A 33 -2.72 -9.72 -2.12
CA GLU A 33 -3.39 -10.11 -0.88
C GLU A 33 -2.51 -9.89 0.35
N THR A 34 -1.20 -9.85 0.17
CA THR A 34 -0.25 -9.74 1.28
C THR A 34 0.81 -8.68 0.99
N GLY A 35 1.39 -8.16 2.07
CA GLY A 35 2.52 -7.24 1.93
C GLY A 35 3.75 -7.92 1.35
N ASP A 36 3.96 -9.19 1.68
CA ASP A 36 5.11 -9.92 1.15
C ASP A 36 5.05 -10.05 -0.36
N ALA A 37 3.87 -10.31 -0.92
CA ALA A 37 3.70 -10.38 -2.36
C ALA A 37 3.99 -9.04 -3.02
N LEU A 38 3.52 -7.95 -2.43
CA LEU A 38 3.78 -6.61 -2.94
C LEU A 38 5.28 -6.29 -2.90
N LEU A 39 5.93 -6.62 -1.79
CA LEU A 39 7.38 -6.38 -1.66
C LEU A 39 8.16 -7.13 -2.73
N GLY A 40 7.80 -8.38 -3.00
CA GLY A 40 8.43 -9.15 -4.06
C GLY A 40 8.27 -8.53 -5.43
N ALA A 41 7.08 -7.98 -5.70
CA ALA A 41 6.80 -7.33 -6.97
C ALA A 41 7.62 -6.04 -7.14
N LEU A 42 7.82 -5.28 -6.06
CA LEU A 42 8.60 -4.05 -6.11
C LEU A 42 10.06 -4.29 -6.49
N PHE A 43 10.62 -5.44 -6.12
CA PHE A 43 11.98 -5.77 -6.53
C PHE A 43 12.10 -5.99 -8.03
N LYS A 44 11.01 -6.36 -8.69
CA LYS A 44 11.01 -6.64 -10.13
C LYS A 44 10.59 -5.45 -10.97
N ARG A 45 9.65 -4.66 -10.47
CA ARG A 45 9.15 -3.51 -11.20
C ARG A 45 8.72 -2.43 -10.21
N ARG A 46 9.30 -1.26 -10.35
CA ARG A 46 9.02 -0.14 -9.46
C ARG A 46 7.64 0.44 -9.73
N ALA A 47 6.91 0.76 -8.67
CA ALA A 47 5.62 1.41 -8.77
C ALA A 47 5.75 2.92 -8.64
N ASP A 48 4.73 3.63 -9.11
CA ASP A 48 4.65 5.09 -8.94
C ASP A 48 3.96 5.47 -7.63
N LEU A 49 3.15 4.55 -7.09
CA LEU A 49 2.44 4.75 -5.82
C LEU A 49 2.18 3.38 -5.20
N VAL A 50 2.26 3.32 -3.88
CA VAL A 50 1.95 2.10 -3.13
C VAL A 50 0.84 2.42 -2.14
N ILE A 51 -0.18 1.56 -2.07
CA ILE A 51 -1.26 1.65 -1.09
C ILE A 51 -1.20 0.39 -0.24
N LEU A 52 -1.06 0.57 1.06
CA LEU A 52 -0.90 -0.53 2.01
C LEU A 52 -1.98 -0.48 3.07
N ASP A 53 -2.65 -1.62 3.30
CA ASP A 53 -3.50 -1.76 4.48
C ASP A 53 -2.60 -2.02 5.69
N ILE A 54 -2.86 -1.33 6.79
CA ILE A 54 -2.08 -1.52 8.02
C ILE A 54 -2.34 -2.89 8.62
N MET A 55 -3.61 -3.30 8.62
CA MET A 55 -4.05 -4.52 9.29
C MET A 55 -4.08 -5.68 8.31
N MET A 56 -2.94 -6.34 8.12
CA MET A 56 -2.84 -7.52 7.26
C MET A 56 -2.17 -8.66 8.02
N PRO A 57 -2.55 -9.93 7.73
CA PRO A 57 -1.82 -11.06 8.29
C PRO A 57 -0.40 -11.14 7.70
N GLY A 58 0.52 -11.69 8.46
CA GLY A 58 1.92 -11.74 8.06
C GLY A 58 2.59 -10.39 8.26
N THR A 59 3.26 -9.89 7.23
CA THR A 59 3.90 -8.59 7.29
C THR A 59 2.85 -7.49 7.17
N ASP A 60 2.64 -6.73 8.23
CA ASP A 60 1.63 -5.67 8.25
C ASP A 60 2.06 -4.46 7.43
N GLY A 61 1.12 -3.52 7.23
CA GLY A 61 1.36 -2.36 6.40
C GLY A 61 2.45 -1.43 6.91
N LEU A 62 2.56 -1.27 8.22
CA LEU A 62 3.60 -0.40 8.79
C LEU A 62 4.98 -0.99 8.57
N THR A 63 5.11 -2.31 8.75
CA THR A 63 6.37 -3.00 8.51
C THR A 63 6.74 -2.95 7.03
N CYS A 64 5.77 -3.16 6.14
CA CYS A 64 5.99 -3.04 4.70
C CYS A 64 6.48 -1.65 4.34
N CYS A 65 5.86 -0.63 4.90
CA CYS A 65 6.25 0.76 4.63
C CYS A 65 7.71 1.00 5.01
N ARG A 66 8.10 0.54 6.19
CA ARG A 66 9.47 0.69 6.65
C ARG A 66 10.45 -0.03 5.72
N LEU A 67 10.14 -1.26 5.33
CA LEU A 67 11.01 -2.03 4.45
C LEU A 67 11.14 -1.39 3.08
N ILE A 68 10.05 -0.84 2.55
CA ILE A 68 10.10 -0.13 1.29
C ILE A 68 11.00 1.10 1.40
N ARG A 69 10.88 1.86 2.48
CA ARG A 69 11.65 3.09 2.67
C ARG A 69 13.15 2.86 2.78
N GLU A 70 13.57 1.66 3.11
CA GLU A 70 15.01 1.34 3.13
C GLU A 70 15.62 1.39 1.74
N LYS A 71 14.82 1.18 0.69
CA LYS A 71 15.32 1.05 -0.68
C LYS A 71 14.65 1.96 -1.71
N ASP A 72 13.53 2.55 -1.38
CA ASP A 72 12.74 3.29 -2.36
C ASP A 72 12.05 4.48 -1.69
N LYS A 73 11.89 5.54 -2.48
CA LYS A 73 11.19 6.75 -2.02
C LYS A 73 9.81 6.86 -2.63
N VAL A 74 9.25 5.76 -3.15
CA VAL A 74 7.93 5.75 -3.76
C VAL A 74 6.89 6.27 -2.75
N PRO A 75 5.94 7.12 -3.17
CA PRO A 75 4.88 7.59 -2.27
C PRO A 75 4.05 6.41 -1.76
N ILE A 76 3.71 6.44 -0.48
CA ILE A 76 2.96 5.37 0.17
C ILE A 76 1.76 5.97 0.88
N ILE A 77 0.57 5.39 0.62
CA ILE A 77 -0.65 5.70 1.33
C ILE A 77 -0.98 4.51 2.22
N LEU A 78 -1.21 4.78 3.50
CA LEU A 78 -1.58 3.74 4.46
C LEU A 78 -3.08 3.79 4.71
N LEU A 79 -3.73 2.64 4.53
CA LEU A 79 -5.15 2.50 4.81
C LEU A 79 -5.33 1.93 6.21
N THR A 80 -6.33 2.42 6.94
CA THR A 80 -6.62 1.89 8.26
C THR A 80 -8.12 1.85 8.49
N ALA A 81 -8.57 0.76 9.11
CA ALA A 81 -9.92 0.64 9.62
C ALA A 81 -10.04 1.26 11.01
N LYS A 82 -8.91 1.61 11.61
CA LYS A 82 -8.89 2.21 12.94
C LYS A 82 -8.88 3.71 12.82
N ASP A 83 -9.70 4.33 13.62
CA ASP A 83 -9.91 5.76 13.60
C ASP A 83 -9.31 6.38 14.85
N THR A 84 -8.01 6.11 15.10
CA THR A 84 -7.32 6.60 16.28
C THR A 84 -6.14 7.45 15.89
N GLU A 85 -5.90 8.49 16.69
CA GLU A 85 -4.78 9.38 16.51
C GLU A 85 -3.44 8.65 16.66
N TYR A 86 -3.40 7.65 17.53
CA TYR A 86 -2.20 6.86 17.73
C TYR A 86 -1.78 6.15 16.45
N ASP A 87 -2.72 5.52 15.77
CA ASP A 87 -2.42 4.81 14.52
C ASP A 87 -1.94 5.78 13.45
N TYR A 88 -2.51 6.97 13.41
CA TYR A 88 -2.09 8.00 12.47
C TYR A 88 -0.63 8.40 12.70
N VAL A 89 -0.28 8.70 13.95
CA VAL A 89 1.07 9.10 14.30
C VAL A 89 2.06 7.98 14.00
N SER A 90 1.70 6.73 14.33
CA SER A 90 2.55 5.57 14.04
C SER A 90 2.80 5.42 12.54
N GLY A 91 1.77 5.63 11.72
CA GLY A 91 1.90 5.55 10.28
C GLY A 91 2.90 6.56 9.74
N ILE A 92 2.83 7.79 10.21
CA ILE A 92 3.75 8.85 9.80
C ILE A 92 5.18 8.51 10.23
N LEU A 93 5.36 8.08 11.47
CA LEU A 93 6.68 7.75 12.00
C LEU A 93 7.31 6.57 11.27
N GLN A 94 6.51 5.67 10.70
CA GLN A 94 7.01 4.54 9.93
C GLN A 94 7.29 4.90 8.46
N GLY A 95 7.11 6.16 8.09
CA GLY A 95 7.47 6.63 6.76
C GLY A 95 6.35 6.72 5.75
N GLY A 96 5.10 6.61 6.18
CA GLY A 96 3.96 6.80 5.31
C GLY A 96 3.82 8.27 4.92
N ASP A 97 3.49 8.51 3.65
CA ASP A 97 3.33 9.88 3.15
C ASP A 97 1.93 10.42 3.39
N ASP A 98 0.94 9.53 3.48
CA ASP A 98 -0.44 9.90 3.72
C ASP A 98 -1.14 8.76 4.46
N TYR A 99 -2.27 9.08 5.09
CA TYR A 99 -2.94 8.17 6.01
C TYR A 99 -4.45 8.29 5.81
N LEU A 100 -5.06 7.20 5.39
CA LEU A 100 -6.51 7.14 5.14
C LEU A 100 -7.27 6.36 6.18
#